data_c378813fe78ac514db6954c20945fdce
#
_entry.id   c378813fe78ac514db6954c20945fdce
#
_cell.length_a   1.000
_cell.length_b   1.000
_cell.length_c   1.000
_cell.angle_alpha   90.00
_cell.angle_beta   90.00
_cell.angle_gamma   90.00
#
_symmetry.space_group_name_H-M   'P 1'
#
loop_
_entity.id
_entity.type
_entity.pdbx_description
1 polymer ?
#
loop_
_entity_poly.entity_id
_entity_poly.type
_entity_poly.pdbx_seq_one_letter_code
_entity_poly.pdbx_strand_id
1 'polypeptide(L)'
;MQTPTPLNSGMIKSEWLRIDTFKMIEDESARVDFVIDPAYTANEKNDPSALLAYIYKDNKWQIIDCINVHKEFPELIKFIPQWVTKNGYTNRSRIYVEPKASGKSIVQTLQKETGLNIREDKPPSKDKVARVQDISATLESGRVSLLKGKWNEEFLQQLVKFPSAKHDDM
;
A
#
# COMPACT_ATOMS: atom_id res chain seq x y z
N MET A 1 9.56 12.42 30.04
CA MET A 1 10.39 12.88 29.01
C MET A 1 10.42 11.90 27.86
N GLN A 2 10.37 12.40 26.66
CA GLN A 2 10.40 11.58 25.63
C GLN A 2 11.73 11.47 25.09
N THR A 3 12.10 10.35 24.72
CA THR A 3 13.35 10.10 24.11
C THR A 3 13.09 9.56 22.74
N PRO A 4 12.81 10.43 21.82
CA PRO A 4 12.45 9.93 20.52
C PRO A 4 13.64 9.22 19.90
N THR A 5 13.41 8.03 19.44
CA THR A 5 14.40 7.37 18.63
C THR A 5 14.00 7.58 17.17
N PRO A 6 14.96 7.64 16.25
CA PRO A 6 14.62 7.86 14.85
C PRO A 6 13.66 6.84 14.28
N LEU A 7 13.75 5.59 14.72
CA LEU A 7 12.91 4.53 14.15
C LEU A 7 11.59 4.35 14.85
N ASN A 8 11.47 4.78 16.11
CA ASN A 8 10.25 4.52 16.88
C ASN A 8 9.65 5.78 17.49
N SER A 9 9.90 6.93 16.85
CA SER A 9 9.40 8.20 17.36
C SER A 9 7.94 8.47 17.00
N GLY A 10 7.35 7.69 16.12
CA GLY A 10 5.97 7.88 15.69
C GLY A 10 4.99 6.99 16.42
N MET A 11 3.80 6.85 15.84
CA MET A 11 2.71 6.07 16.40
C MET A 11 2.86 4.59 16.17
N ILE A 12 3.71 4.19 15.24
CA ILE A 12 3.89 2.80 14.84
C ILE A 12 5.32 2.39 15.12
N LYS A 13 5.49 1.24 15.73
CA LYS A 13 6.82 0.70 16.04
C LYS A 13 7.19 -0.37 15.04
N SER A 14 8.42 -0.32 14.54
CA SER A 14 8.90 -1.30 13.55
C SER A 14 8.86 -2.73 14.05
N GLU A 15 9.05 -2.92 15.34
CA GLU A 15 9.06 -4.24 15.95
C GLU A 15 7.70 -4.93 15.95
N TRP A 16 6.63 -4.19 15.66
CA TRP A 16 5.31 -4.78 15.55
C TRP A 16 5.13 -5.56 14.26
N LEU A 17 6.01 -5.35 13.27
CA LEU A 17 5.93 -5.98 11.98
C LEU A 17 6.99 -7.06 11.83
N ARG A 18 6.52 -8.29 11.69
CA ARG A 18 7.41 -9.43 11.47
C ARG A 18 7.75 -9.53 9.99
N ILE A 19 8.96 -9.99 9.69
CA ILE A 19 9.37 -10.24 8.31
C ILE A 19 9.37 -11.74 8.08
N ASP A 20 8.56 -12.20 7.12
CA ASP A 20 8.43 -13.61 6.79
C ASP A 20 9.21 -13.92 5.52
N THR A 21 9.78 -15.11 5.44
CA THR A 21 10.51 -15.55 4.26
C THR A 21 9.61 -16.20 3.21
N PHE A 22 8.41 -16.63 3.60
CA PHE A 22 7.49 -17.31 2.69
C PHE A 22 6.16 -16.59 2.59
N LYS A 23 5.57 -16.61 1.39
CA LYS A 23 4.25 -16.04 1.18
C LYS A 23 3.20 -16.82 1.96
N MET A 24 2.18 -16.11 2.43
CA MET A 24 1.07 -16.66 3.19
C MET A 24 0.03 -17.31 2.27
N ILE A 25 0.47 -17.92 1.18
CA ILE A 25 -0.39 -18.63 0.24
C ILE A 25 -0.15 -20.11 0.44
N GLU A 26 -1.16 -20.78 0.99
CA GLU A 26 -1.09 -22.23 1.21
C GLU A 26 -1.90 -23.01 0.19
N ASP A 27 -2.88 -22.37 -0.42
CA ASP A 27 -3.74 -23.00 -1.39
C ASP A 27 -4.33 -21.96 -2.34
N GLU A 28 -5.15 -22.42 -3.27
CA GLU A 28 -5.77 -21.56 -4.27
C GLU A 28 -6.82 -20.61 -3.71
N SER A 29 -7.20 -20.77 -2.45
CA SER A 29 -8.18 -19.87 -1.84
C SER A 29 -7.56 -18.52 -1.47
N ALA A 30 -6.27 -18.47 -1.28
CA ALA A 30 -5.58 -17.23 -0.98
C ALA A 30 -5.43 -16.41 -2.25
N ARG A 31 -5.72 -15.11 -2.14
CA ARG A 31 -5.58 -14.21 -3.28
C ARG A 31 -4.75 -13.01 -2.88
N VAL A 32 -4.11 -12.40 -3.87
CA VAL A 32 -3.39 -11.15 -3.67
C VAL A 32 -4.31 -10.00 -4.06
N ASP A 33 -4.46 -9.03 -3.19
CA ASP A 33 -5.19 -7.81 -3.47
C ASP A 33 -4.20 -6.65 -3.50
N PHE A 34 -4.64 -5.53 -4.06
CA PHE A 34 -3.75 -4.41 -4.33
C PHE A 34 -4.39 -3.09 -3.92
N VAL A 35 -3.54 -2.15 -3.50
CA VAL A 35 -3.97 -0.78 -3.20
C VAL A 35 -3.08 0.16 -3.98
N ILE A 36 -3.66 1.14 -4.63
CA ILE A 36 -2.93 2.13 -5.41
C ILE A 36 -3.32 3.54 -4.97
N ASP A 37 -2.33 4.33 -4.62
CA ASP A 37 -2.50 5.74 -4.32
C ASP A 37 -1.78 6.54 -5.41
N PRO A 38 -2.51 7.02 -6.43
CA PRO A 38 -1.88 7.69 -7.56
C PRO A 38 -1.53 9.13 -7.27
N ALA A 39 -0.39 9.57 -7.80
CA ALA A 39 0.06 10.96 -7.74
C ALA A 39 0.66 11.30 -9.10
N TYR A 40 -0.16 11.78 -10.00
CA TYR A 40 0.27 12.04 -11.38
C TYR A 40 -0.20 13.37 -11.94
N THR A 41 -0.71 14.27 -11.11
CA THR A 41 -1.12 15.59 -11.57
C THR A 41 0.09 16.50 -11.73
N ALA A 42 -0.07 17.56 -12.51
CA ALA A 42 1.01 18.52 -12.72
C ALA A 42 1.52 19.13 -11.42
N ASN A 43 0.64 19.28 -10.44
CA ASN A 43 1.02 19.86 -9.15
C ASN A 43 1.71 18.86 -8.23
N GLU A 44 1.72 17.60 -8.62
CA GLU A 44 2.30 16.52 -7.82
C GLU A 44 3.45 15.83 -8.54
N LYS A 45 4.17 16.57 -9.38
CA LYS A 45 5.27 16.01 -10.15
C LYS A 45 6.30 15.26 -9.34
N ASN A 46 6.55 15.74 -8.13
CA ASN A 46 7.58 15.16 -7.28
C ASN A 46 7.05 14.13 -6.31
N ASP A 47 5.74 13.93 -6.27
CA ASP A 47 5.15 12.94 -5.39
C ASP A 47 5.05 11.61 -6.13
N PRO A 48 5.43 10.52 -5.49
CA PRO A 48 5.32 9.21 -6.12
C PRO A 48 3.91 8.67 -6.03
N SER A 49 3.56 7.81 -6.98
CA SER A 49 2.41 6.94 -6.83
C SER A 49 2.84 5.74 -6.00
N ALA A 50 2.04 5.37 -5.03
CA ALA A 50 2.33 4.23 -4.17
C ALA A 50 1.48 3.03 -4.57
N LEU A 51 2.13 1.87 -4.67
CA LEU A 51 1.45 0.63 -5.02
C LEU A 51 1.81 -0.42 -3.97
N LEU A 52 0.79 -1.10 -3.46
CA LEU A 52 0.96 -2.09 -2.40
C LEU A 52 0.20 -3.36 -2.75
N ALA A 53 0.84 -4.51 -2.54
CA ALA A 53 0.22 -5.82 -2.74
C ALA A 53 0.18 -6.55 -1.41
N TYR A 54 -0.93 -7.19 -1.10
CA TYR A 54 -1.07 -7.89 0.17
C TYR A 54 -1.96 -9.12 0.06
N ILE A 55 -1.80 -10.01 1.04
CA ILE A 55 -2.65 -11.19 1.21
C ILE A 55 -3.33 -11.06 2.56
N TYR A 56 -4.64 -11.30 2.58
CA TYR A 56 -5.40 -11.37 3.81
C TYR A 56 -5.99 -12.76 3.96
N LYS A 57 -5.67 -13.42 5.07
CA LYS A 57 -6.19 -14.76 5.34
C LYS A 57 -6.21 -15.01 6.84
N ASP A 58 -7.29 -15.57 7.33
CA ASP A 58 -7.43 -15.96 8.74
C ASP A 58 -7.12 -14.80 9.71
N ASN A 59 -7.66 -13.64 9.39
CA ASN A 59 -7.51 -12.44 10.21
C ASN A 59 -6.06 -11.95 10.32
N LYS A 60 -5.24 -12.30 9.34
CA LYS A 60 -3.85 -11.85 9.25
C LYS A 60 -3.59 -11.23 7.89
N TRP A 61 -2.70 -10.27 7.85
CA TRP A 61 -2.29 -9.60 6.61
C TRP A 61 -0.80 -9.81 6.40
N GLN A 62 -0.43 -10.08 5.16
CA GLN A 62 0.98 -10.08 4.76
C GLN A 62 1.15 -9.14 3.58
N ILE A 63 1.95 -8.11 3.75
CA ILE A 63 2.28 -7.22 2.64
C ILE A 63 3.41 -7.88 1.86
N ILE A 64 3.17 -8.15 0.57
CA ILE A 64 4.14 -8.89 -0.23
C ILE A 64 5.00 -8.01 -1.11
N ASP A 65 4.56 -6.79 -1.39
CA ASP A 65 5.37 -5.83 -2.13
C ASP A 65 4.80 -4.44 -1.91
N CYS A 66 5.67 -3.45 -1.94
CA CYS A 66 5.26 -2.05 -1.87
C CYS A 66 6.31 -1.22 -2.60
N ILE A 67 5.87 -0.42 -3.55
CA ILE A 67 6.78 0.43 -4.29
C ILE A 67 6.21 1.83 -4.46
N ASN A 68 7.11 2.79 -4.62
CA ASN A 68 6.78 4.15 -5.00
C ASN A 68 7.37 4.40 -6.38
N VAL A 69 6.56 4.89 -7.31
CA VAL A 69 7.01 5.13 -8.67
C VAL A 69 6.68 6.56 -9.09
N HIS A 70 7.60 7.19 -9.81
CA HIS A 70 7.41 8.52 -10.36
C HIS A 70 7.10 8.37 -11.84
N LYS A 71 5.80 8.19 -12.15
CA LYS A 71 5.36 7.99 -13.53
C LYS A 71 4.19 8.90 -13.84
N GLU A 72 4.18 9.44 -15.04
CA GLU A 72 3.05 10.22 -15.50
C GLU A 72 1.91 9.29 -15.87
N PHE A 73 0.72 9.86 -16.04
CA PHE A 73 -0.50 9.10 -16.25
C PHE A 73 -0.41 8.01 -17.32
N PRO A 74 0.06 8.30 -18.55
CA PRO A 74 0.11 7.24 -19.57
C PRO A 74 1.02 6.09 -19.21
N GLU A 75 2.15 6.40 -18.57
CA GLU A 75 3.10 5.37 -18.15
C GLU A 75 2.57 4.56 -16.99
N LEU A 76 1.88 5.23 -16.06
CA LEU A 76 1.30 4.57 -14.90
C LEU A 76 0.23 3.55 -15.33
N ILE A 77 -0.60 3.93 -16.29
CA ILE A 77 -1.64 3.05 -16.82
C ILE A 77 -1.04 1.78 -17.43
N LYS A 78 0.12 1.91 -18.08
CA LYS A 78 0.81 0.74 -18.65
C LYS A 78 1.54 -0.08 -17.59
N PHE A 79 2.03 0.59 -16.56
CA PHE A 79 2.81 -0.05 -15.51
C PHE A 79 1.97 -0.92 -14.58
N ILE A 80 0.79 -0.44 -14.21
CA ILE A 80 -0.06 -1.12 -13.23
C ILE A 80 -0.39 -2.56 -13.62
N PRO A 81 -0.86 -2.85 -14.85
CA PRO A 81 -1.15 -4.25 -15.20
C PRO A 81 0.05 -5.17 -15.10
N GLN A 82 1.23 -4.68 -15.49
CA GLN A 82 2.45 -5.47 -15.43
C GLN A 82 2.84 -5.77 -13.98
N TRP A 83 2.75 -4.75 -13.13
CA TRP A 83 3.16 -4.90 -11.74
C TRP A 83 2.22 -5.84 -10.96
N VAL A 84 0.91 -5.73 -11.16
CA VAL A 84 -0.02 -6.60 -10.46
C VAL A 84 0.11 -8.05 -10.94
N THR A 85 0.35 -8.25 -12.24
CA THR A 85 0.57 -9.60 -12.79
C THR A 85 1.82 -10.22 -12.18
N LYS A 86 2.87 -9.44 -12.09
CA LYS A 86 4.12 -9.91 -11.48
C LYS A 86 3.92 -10.34 -10.03
N ASN A 87 3.01 -9.68 -9.33
CA ASN A 87 2.76 -9.94 -7.92
C ASN A 87 1.61 -10.91 -7.64
N GLY A 88 1.18 -11.67 -8.65
CA GLY A 88 0.22 -12.75 -8.43
C GLY A 88 -1.24 -12.38 -8.61
N TYR A 89 -1.53 -11.35 -9.41
CA TYR A 89 -2.92 -11.01 -9.72
C TYR A 89 -3.62 -12.17 -10.41
N THR A 90 -4.84 -12.45 -9.96
CA THR A 90 -5.74 -13.41 -10.62
C THR A 90 -7.08 -12.74 -10.83
N ASN A 91 -7.99 -13.39 -11.54
CA ASN A 91 -9.33 -12.85 -11.76
C ASN A 91 -10.15 -12.72 -10.46
N ARG A 92 -9.67 -13.25 -9.36
CA ARG A 92 -10.29 -13.10 -8.04
C ARG A 92 -9.73 -11.91 -7.28
N SER A 93 -8.60 -11.38 -7.70
CA SER A 93 -7.95 -10.25 -7.05
C SER A 93 -8.75 -8.96 -7.21
N ARG A 94 -8.57 -8.04 -6.28
CA ARG A 94 -9.18 -6.72 -6.32
C ARG A 94 -8.08 -5.68 -6.27
N ILE A 95 -8.27 -4.62 -7.05
CA ILE A 95 -7.33 -3.48 -7.06
C ILE A 95 -8.10 -2.26 -6.59
N TYR A 96 -7.75 -1.75 -5.41
CA TYR A 96 -8.40 -0.58 -4.83
C TYR A 96 -7.60 0.66 -5.18
N VAL A 97 -8.27 1.66 -5.75
CA VAL A 97 -7.62 2.91 -6.13
C VAL A 97 -8.25 4.04 -5.33
N GLU A 98 -7.43 4.83 -4.64
CA GLU A 98 -7.93 5.93 -3.83
C GLU A 98 -8.57 7.00 -4.72
N PRO A 99 -9.81 7.42 -4.42
CA PRO A 99 -10.52 8.38 -5.25
C PRO A 99 -10.09 9.81 -4.97
N LYS A 100 -9.10 10.27 -5.72
CA LYS A 100 -8.76 11.68 -5.80
C LYS A 100 -9.27 12.18 -7.14
N ALA A 101 -9.24 13.49 -7.36
CA ALA A 101 -9.65 14.03 -8.64
C ALA A 101 -8.96 13.30 -9.80
N SER A 102 -7.66 13.05 -9.65
CA SER A 102 -6.88 12.32 -10.64
C SER A 102 -7.13 10.81 -10.56
N GLY A 103 -7.46 10.29 -9.39
CA GLY A 103 -7.70 8.87 -9.19
C GLY A 103 -8.89 8.34 -9.96
N LYS A 104 -9.92 9.17 -10.14
CA LYS A 104 -11.09 8.76 -10.91
C LYS A 104 -10.77 8.47 -12.37
N SER A 105 -9.89 9.26 -12.99
CA SER A 105 -9.47 9.02 -14.36
C SER A 105 -8.73 7.71 -14.49
N ILE A 106 -7.89 7.36 -13.52
CA ILE A 106 -7.20 6.08 -13.52
C ILE A 106 -8.19 4.93 -13.41
N VAL A 107 -9.14 5.02 -12.48
CA VAL A 107 -10.15 3.96 -12.31
C VAL A 107 -10.88 3.73 -13.62
N GLN A 108 -11.39 4.78 -14.23
CA GLN A 108 -12.16 4.68 -15.47
C GLN A 108 -11.32 4.11 -16.59
N THR A 109 -10.10 4.58 -16.75
CA THR A 109 -9.21 4.14 -17.81
C THR A 109 -8.83 2.67 -17.65
N LEU A 110 -8.46 2.27 -16.45
CA LEU A 110 -8.09 0.88 -16.19
C LEU A 110 -9.28 -0.05 -16.37
N GLN A 111 -10.46 0.35 -15.91
CA GLN A 111 -11.65 -0.46 -16.09
C GLN A 111 -12.00 -0.64 -17.57
N LYS A 112 -11.79 0.41 -18.35
CA LYS A 112 -12.13 0.39 -19.77
C LYS A 112 -11.09 -0.33 -20.62
N GLU A 113 -9.81 -0.13 -20.33
CA GLU A 113 -8.73 -0.63 -21.18
C GLU A 113 -8.12 -1.95 -20.75
N THR A 114 -8.46 -2.43 -19.56
CA THR A 114 -7.92 -3.69 -19.06
C THR A 114 -9.04 -4.55 -18.55
N GLY A 115 -8.77 -5.84 -18.39
CA GLY A 115 -9.73 -6.74 -17.77
C GLY A 115 -9.58 -6.83 -16.25
N LEU A 116 -8.85 -5.90 -15.67
CA LEU A 116 -8.57 -5.94 -14.23
C LEU A 116 -9.77 -5.53 -13.40
N ASN A 117 -9.88 -6.13 -12.21
CA ASN A 117 -10.96 -5.83 -11.28
C ASN A 117 -10.59 -4.58 -10.46
N ILE A 118 -10.81 -3.42 -11.06
CA ILE A 118 -10.47 -2.14 -10.47
C ILE A 118 -11.69 -1.63 -9.68
N ARG A 119 -11.45 -1.24 -8.43
CA ARG A 119 -12.49 -0.69 -7.56
C ARG A 119 -12.04 0.64 -6.99
N GLU A 120 -12.98 1.57 -6.92
CA GLU A 120 -12.72 2.84 -6.28
C GLU A 120 -12.83 2.66 -4.78
N ASP A 121 -11.77 3.01 -4.06
CA ASP A 121 -11.77 2.95 -2.61
C ASP A 121 -12.41 4.23 -2.09
N LYS A 122 -13.31 4.13 -1.11
CA LYS A 122 -14.00 5.31 -0.60
C LYS A 122 -13.06 6.21 0.17
N PRO A 123 -13.19 7.54 0.03
CA PRO A 123 -12.37 8.45 0.81
C PRO A 123 -12.59 8.20 2.31
N PRO A 124 -11.53 8.14 3.09
CA PRO A 124 -11.69 7.95 4.53
C PRO A 124 -12.34 9.19 5.15
N SER A 125 -13.20 8.95 6.13
CA SER A 125 -13.86 10.03 6.85
C SER A 125 -12.99 10.63 7.95
N LYS A 126 -11.89 9.97 8.30
CA LYS A 126 -10.99 10.42 9.36
C LYS A 126 -9.71 10.99 8.79
N ASP A 127 -9.06 11.87 9.54
CA ASP A 127 -7.78 12.38 9.12
C ASP A 127 -6.70 11.29 9.17
N LYS A 128 -5.53 11.58 8.65
CA LYS A 128 -4.46 10.62 8.53
C LYS A 128 -3.98 10.07 9.88
N VAL A 129 -3.86 10.94 10.88
CA VAL A 129 -3.41 10.53 12.22
C VAL A 129 -4.43 9.60 12.85
N ALA A 130 -5.72 9.96 12.79
CA ALA A 130 -6.77 9.11 13.35
C ALA A 130 -6.83 7.75 12.69
N ARG A 131 -6.62 7.71 11.37
CA ARG A 131 -6.60 6.42 10.66
C ARG A 131 -5.45 5.53 11.13
N VAL A 132 -4.28 6.12 11.36
CA VAL A 132 -3.14 5.35 11.87
C VAL A 132 -3.42 4.82 13.26
N GLN A 133 -4.06 5.62 14.11
CA GLN A 133 -4.45 5.17 15.44
C GLN A 133 -5.40 3.98 15.37
N ASP A 134 -6.33 4.00 14.43
CA ASP A 134 -7.28 2.90 14.27
C ASP A 134 -6.62 1.58 13.91
N ILE A 135 -5.52 1.61 13.16
CA ILE A 135 -4.84 0.38 12.75
C ILE A 135 -3.69 -0.02 13.67
N SER A 136 -3.25 0.87 14.55
CA SER A 136 -2.09 0.58 15.40
C SER A 136 -2.30 -0.64 16.29
N ALA A 137 -3.51 -0.84 16.79
CA ALA A 137 -3.83 -2.02 17.59
C ALA A 137 -3.66 -3.31 16.80
N THR A 138 -4.07 -3.31 15.54
CA THR A 138 -3.89 -4.47 14.66
C THR A 138 -2.41 -4.73 14.40
N LEU A 139 -1.62 -3.67 14.19
CA LEU A 139 -0.19 -3.81 13.98
C LEU A 139 0.50 -4.33 15.24
N GLU A 140 0.15 -3.77 16.40
CA GLU A 140 0.73 -4.19 17.66
C GLU A 140 0.43 -5.65 17.98
N SER A 141 -0.73 -6.14 17.55
CA SER A 141 -1.12 -7.53 17.79
C SER A 141 -0.27 -8.55 17.02
N GLY A 142 0.54 -8.11 16.08
CA GLY A 142 1.37 -9.01 15.29
C GLY A 142 0.66 -9.67 14.12
N ARG A 143 -0.55 -9.20 13.77
CA ARG A 143 -1.31 -9.80 12.67
C ARG A 143 -0.88 -9.32 11.29
N VAL A 144 0.02 -8.34 11.22
CA VAL A 144 0.53 -7.83 9.96
C VAL A 144 2.00 -8.19 9.85
N SER A 145 2.38 -8.80 8.74
CA SER A 145 3.77 -9.13 8.47
C SER A 145 4.17 -8.63 7.09
N LEU A 146 5.47 -8.61 6.84
CA LEU A 146 6.03 -8.21 5.56
C LEU A 146 6.73 -9.42 4.95
N LEU A 147 6.53 -9.65 3.67
CA LEU A 147 7.33 -10.64 2.95
C LEU A 147 8.72 -10.05 2.74
N LYS A 148 9.74 -10.82 3.05
CA LYS A 148 11.12 -10.38 2.91
C LYS A 148 11.41 -9.89 1.49
N GLY A 149 11.97 -8.69 1.37
CA GLY A 149 12.31 -8.11 0.09
C GLY A 149 13.08 -6.81 0.27
N LYS A 150 13.62 -6.32 -0.82
CA LYS A 150 14.43 -5.09 -0.80
C LYS A 150 13.64 -3.85 -0.38
N TRP A 151 12.33 -3.91 -0.50
CA TRP A 151 11.45 -2.79 -0.16
C TRP A 151 11.20 -2.64 1.35
N ASN A 152 11.58 -3.64 2.15
CA ASN A 152 11.21 -3.69 3.57
C ASN A 152 11.74 -2.52 4.38
N GLU A 153 13.01 -2.21 4.22
CA GLU A 153 13.64 -1.17 5.02
C GLU A 153 13.02 0.20 4.78
N GLU A 154 12.86 0.57 3.53
CA GLU A 154 12.25 1.85 3.17
C GLU A 154 10.82 1.94 3.67
N PHE A 155 10.05 0.85 3.50
CA PHE A 155 8.67 0.80 3.96
C PHE A 155 8.59 1.01 5.47
N LEU A 156 9.43 0.31 6.23
CA LEU A 156 9.44 0.45 7.69
C LEU A 156 9.86 1.83 8.13
N GLN A 157 10.84 2.42 7.47
CA GLN A 157 11.29 3.77 7.80
C GLN A 157 10.18 4.79 7.59
N GLN A 158 9.45 4.70 6.49
CA GLN A 158 8.35 5.63 6.23
C GLN A 158 7.21 5.43 7.24
N LEU A 159 6.92 4.20 7.57
CA LEU A 159 5.83 3.88 8.48
C LEU A 159 6.08 4.42 9.88
N VAL A 160 7.28 4.20 10.42
CA VAL A 160 7.59 4.61 11.79
C VAL A 160 7.83 6.11 11.93
N LYS A 161 8.11 6.80 10.83
CA LYS A 161 8.26 8.25 10.85
C LYS A 161 6.95 8.99 10.77
N PHE A 162 5.86 8.30 10.45
CA PHE A 162 4.56 8.92 10.41
C PHE A 162 4.14 9.39 11.81
N PRO A 163 3.57 10.57 12.00
CA PRO A 163 3.26 11.58 10.99
C PRO A 163 4.34 12.65 10.85
N SER A 164 5.50 12.47 11.45
CA SER A 164 6.55 13.47 11.46
C SER A 164 7.32 13.58 10.16
N ALA A 165 7.12 12.67 9.23
CA ALA A 165 7.78 12.74 7.94
C ALA A 165 7.28 13.92 7.12
N LYS A 166 8.17 14.52 6.35
CA LYS A 166 7.84 15.68 5.54
C LYS A 166 6.76 15.37 4.50
N HIS A 167 6.81 14.17 3.92
CA HIS A 167 5.78 13.70 3.01
C HIS A 167 5.16 12.48 3.64
N ASP A 168 3.99 12.64 4.21
CA ASP A 168 3.36 11.59 4.99
C ASP A 168 2.10 11.02 4.35
N ASP A 169 2.01 11.08 3.06
CA ASP A 169 0.86 10.62 2.29
C ASP A 169 0.91 9.15 1.92
N MET A 170 1.58 8.39 2.68
CA MET A 170 1.54 6.96 2.53
C MET A 170 0.23 6.39 3.01
#